data_fba7b6687e4168f254c8bd28bfd0be7f
#
_entry.id   fba7b6687e4168f254c8bd28bfd0be7f
#
_cell.length_a   1.000
_cell.length_b   1.000
_cell.length_c   1.000
_cell.angle_alpha   90.00
_cell.angle_beta   90.00
_cell.angle_gamma   90.00
#
_symmetry.space_group_name_H-M   'P 1'
#
loop_
_entity.id
_entity.type
_entity.pdbx_description
1 polymer ?
#
loop_
_entity_poly.entity_id
_entity_poly.type
_entity_poly.pdbx_seq_one_letter_code
_entity_poly.pdbx_strand_id
1 'polypeptide(L)' 'MNVGDLIKWYEPIDGKEYYGMVVCTDVMTKYQNTFLIEILHELDIHELVEIYWFEDKFTELIWKRYLEIVSEFNP' A
#
# COMPACT_ATOMS: atom_id res chain seq x y z
N MET A 1 -8.79 0.84 5.72
CA MET A 1 -8.31 0.39 4.39
C MET A 1 -8.25 -1.12 4.39
N ASN A 2 -8.86 -1.74 3.40
CA ASN A 2 -9.01 -3.20 3.33
C ASN A 2 -8.49 -3.74 2.02
N VAL A 3 -8.11 -5.03 2.02
CA VAL A 3 -7.72 -5.72 0.79
C VAL A 3 -8.87 -5.63 -0.22
N GLY A 4 -8.55 -5.25 -1.45
CA GLY A 4 -9.53 -5.04 -2.52
C GLY A 4 -9.93 -3.59 -2.72
N ASP A 5 -9.62 -2.70 -1.78
CA ASP A 5 -9.93 -1.28 -1.94
C ASP A 5 -9.14 -0.70 -3.11
N LEU A 6 -9.79 0.14 -3.91
CA LEU A 6 -9.13 0.93 -4.94
C LEU A 6 -8.60 2.20 -4.32
N ILE A 7 -7.35 2.51 -4.60
CA ILE A 7 -6.68 3.69 -4.06
C ILE A 7 -6.01 4.49 -5.17
N LYS A 8 -5.69 5.73 -4.86
CA LYS A 8 -4.89 6.57 -5.73
C LYS A 8 -3.81 7.29 -4.96
N TRP A 9 -2.73 7.62 -5.65
CA TRP A 9 -1.64 8.43 -5.15
C TRP A 9 -1.40 9.57 -6.14
N TYR A 10 -1.32 10.77 -5.60
CA TYR A 10 -1.05 11.96 -6.38
C TYR A 10 0.42 12.34 -6.27
N GLU A 11 1.10 12.41 -7.41
CA GLU A 11 2.49 12.85 -7.47
C GLU A 11 2.53 14.38 -7.59
N PRO A 12 2.99 15.09 -6.54
CA PRO A 12 2.92 16.55 -6.54
C PRO A 12 3.90 17.21 -7.53
N ILE A 13 4.95 16.49 -7.95
CA ILE A 13 5.96 17.07 -8.84
C ILE A 13 5.43 17.17 -10.28
N ASP A 14 4.81 16.11 -10.78
CA ASP A 14 4.32 16.09 -12.16
C ASP A 14 2.80 16.21 -12.29
N GLY A 15 2.08 16.22 -11.16
CA GLY A 15 0.64 16.31 -11.14
C GLY A 15 -0.08 15.05 -11.60
N LYS A 16 0.64 13.94 -11.71
CA LYS A 16 0.08 12.68 -12.20
C LYS A 16 -0.58 11.89 -11.08
N GLU A 17 -1.71 11.26 -11.38
CA GLU A 17 -2.40 10.36 -10.47
C GLU A 17 -2.12 8.91 -10.86
N TYR A 18 -1.83 8.09 -9.84
CA TYR A 18 -1.59 6.66 -10.02
C TYR A 18 -2.67 5.90 -9.28
N TYR A 19 -3.18 4.84 -9.90
CA TYR A 19 -4.26 4.02 -9.34
C TYR A 19 -3.76 2.62 -9.07
N GLY A 20 -4.24 2.05 -7.97
CA GLY A 20 -3.88 0.70 -7.59
C GLY A 20 -4.91 0.06 -6.68
N MET A 21 -4.61 -1.14 -6.22
CA MET A 21 -5.48 -1.89 -5.33
C MET A 21 -4.69 -2.39 -4.14
N VAL A 22 -5.30 -2.32 -2.96
CA VAL A 22 -4.72 -2.89 -1.75
C VAL A 22 -4.72 -4.41 -1.87
N VAL A 23 -3.55 -5.02 -1.79
CA VAL A 23 -3.40 -6.47 -1.88
C VAL A 23 -2.98 -7.12 -0.56
N CYS A 24 -2.46 -6.35 0.38
CA CYS A 24 -2.11 -6.85 1.70
C CYS A 24 -2.15 -5.72 2.73
N THR A 25 -2.81 -5.97 3.86
CA THR A 25 -2.82 -5.04 5.00
C THR A 25 -2.06 -5.59 6.20
N ASP A 26 -1.79 -6.90 6.20
CA ASP A 26 -1.03 -7.56 7.26
C ASP A 26 0.40 -7.80 6.80
N VAL A 27 1.12 -6.69 6.62
CA VAL A 27 2.49 -6.69 6.10
C VAL A 27 3.42 -7.46 7.02
N MET A 28 3.22 -7.38 8.34
CA MET A 28 4.06 -8.07 9.32
C MET A 28 4.03 -9.58 9.10
N THR A 29 2.86 -10.17 8.92
CA THR A 29 2.73 -11.61 8.70
C THR A 29 3.34 -12.02 7.37
N LYS A 30 3.08 -11.24 6.31
CA LYS A 30 3.57 -11.56 4.96
C LYS A 30 5.10 -11.56 4.88
N TYR A 31 5.76 -10.64 5.59
CA TYR A 31 7.20 -10.43 5.49
C TYR A 31 7.96 -10.86 6.75
N GLN A 32 7.36 -11.69 7.61
CA GLN A 32 7.91 -12.04 8.91
C GLN A 32 9.30 -12.69 8.89
N ASN A 33 9.69 -13.32 7.80
CA ASN A 33 10.97 -14.02 7.66
C ASN A 33 11.96 -13.28 6.77
N THR A 34 11.75 -11.98 6.55
CA THR A 34 12.60 -11.21 5.68
C THR A 34 13.41 -10.19 6.49
N PHE A 35 14.52 -9.75 5.90
CA PHE A 35 15.34 -8.67 6.43
C PHE A 35 14.50 -7.40 6.74
N LEU A 36 13.46 -7.18 5.98
CA LEU A 36 12.61 -6.02 6.10
C LEU A 36 11.94 -5.91 7.48
N ILE A 37 11.72 -7.04 8.16
CA ILE A 37 10.98 -7.05 9.42
C ILE A 37 11.71 -6.31 10.54
N GLU A 38 13.05 -6.35 10.56
CA GLU A 38 13.82 -5.62 11.56
C GLU A 38 13.62 -4.12 11.43
N ILE A 39 13.57 -3.65 10.18
CA ILE A 39 13.31 -2.24 9.88
C ILE A 39 11.87 -1.89 10.25
N LEU A 40 10.92 -2.77 9.93
CA LEU A 40 9.50 -2.54 10.18
C LEU A 40 9.16 -2.49 11.67
N HIS A 41 9.94 -3.15 12.53
CA HIS A 41 9.74 -3.07 13.98
C HIS A 41 10.01 -1.66 14.54
N GLU A 42 10.85 -0.89 13.89
CA GLU A 42 11.16 0.48 14.29
C GLU A 42 10.17 1.51 13.73
N LEU A 43 9.31 1.08 12.81
CA LEU A 43 8.33 1.92 12.13
C LEU A 43 6.92 1.54 12.58
N ASP A 44 5.97 2.43 12.33
CA ASP A 44 4.56 2.12 12.57
C ASP A 44 4.03 1.22 11.46
N ILE A 45 4.27 -0.09 11.60
CA ILE A 45 3.93 -1.06 10.58
C ILE A 45 2.44 -1.13 10.26
N HIS A 46 1.58 -0.72 11.20
CA HIS A 46 0.13 -0.72 10.99
C HIS A 46 -0.29 0.31 9.96
N GLU A 47 0.58 1.27 9.67
CA GLU A 47 0.34 2.29 8.65
C GLU A 47 0.84 1.87 7.26
N LEU A 48 1.47 0.68 7.14
CA LEU A 48 1.94 0.18 5.85
C LEU A 48 0.94 -0.77 5.22
N VAL A 49 0.78 -0.63 3.91
CA VAL A 49 -0.01 -1.54 3.10
C VAL A 49 0.76 -1.88 1.83
N GLU A 50 0.45 -3.03 1.24
CA GLU A 50 1.00 -3.41 -0.05
C GLU A 50 -0.02 -3.08 -1.13
N ILE A 51 0.44 -2.37 -2.15
CA ILE A 51 -0.41 -1.90 -3.24
C ILE A 51 0.08 -2.51 -4.55
N TYR A 52 -0.86 -3.01 -5.36
CA TYR A 52 -0.61 -3.37 -6.75
C TYR A 52 -0.97 -2.18 -7.62
N TRP A 53 0.03 -1.66 -8.34
CA TRP A 53 -0.15 -0.51 -9.23
C TRP A 53 -0.53 -0.98 -10.63
N PHE A 54 -1.67 -0.51 -11.14
CA PHE A 54 -2.22 -1.00 -12.40
C PHE A 54 -1.37 -0.64 -13.62
N GLU A 55 -0.82 0.57 -13.64
CA GLU A 55 -0.06 1.04 -14.80
C GLU A 55 1.27 0.31 -14.93
N ASP A 56 2.01 0.23 -13.83
CA ASP A 56 3.37 -0.33 -13.83
C ASP A 56 3.39 -1.83 -13.55
N LYS A 57 2.27 -2.39 -13.14
CA LYS A 57 2.08 -3.83 -12.89
C LYS A 57 3.07 -4.41 -11.89
N PHE A 58 3.31 -3.69 -10.81
CA PHE A 58 4.14 -4.19 -9.71
C PHE A 58 3.49 -3.86 -8.37
N THR A 59 3.98 -4.50 -7.31
CA THR A 59 3.54 -4.21 -5.95
C THR A 59 4.63 -3.48 -5.19
N GLU A 60 4.21 -2.61 -4.26
CA GLU A 60 5.13 -1.96 -3.34
C GLU A 60 4.45 -1.68 -2.02
N LEU A 61 5.28 -1.55 -0.97
CA LEU A 61 4.82 -1.14 0.35
C LEU A 61 4.78 0.39 0.40
N ILE A 62 3.67 0.92 0.90
CA ILE A 62 3.52 2.37 1.00
C ILE A 62 2.72 2.71 2.25
N TRP A 63 2.97 3.89 2.80
CA TRP A 63 2.24 4.38 3.96
C TRP A 63 0.82 4.76 3.57
N LYS A 64 -0.17 4.33 4.37
CA LYS A 64 -1.58 4.68 4.16
C LYS A 64 -1.80 6.18 4.02
N ARG A 65 -1.03 6.98 4.74
CA ARG A 65 -1.18 8.44 4.76
C ARG A 65 -0.99 9.10 3.40
N TYR A 66 -0.29 8.43 2.49
CA TYR A 66 -0.06 8.95 1.14
C TYR A 66 -1.12 8.52 0.14
N LEU A 67 -2.08 7.71 0.57
CA LEU A 67 -3.08 7.11 -0.30
C LEU A 67 -4.46 7.68 -0.03
N GLU A 68 -5.25 7.79 -1.08
CA GLU A 68 -6.67 8.15 -1.00
C GLU A 68 -7.51 6.97 -1.47
N ILE A 69 -8.54 6.62 -0.71
CA ILE A 69 -9.46 5.56 -1.09
C ILE A 69 -10.40 6.11 -2.17
N VAL A 70 -10.39 5.46 -3.34
CA VAL A 70 -11.27 5.82 -4.44
C VAL A 70 -12.59 5.03 -4.33
N SER A 71 -12.48 3.74 -4.01
CA SER A 71 -13.65 2.87 -3.87
C SER A 71 -13.32 1.77 -2.87
N GLU A 72 -14.19 1.61 -1.87
CA GLU A 72 -14.04 0.56 -0.88
C GLU A 72 -14.61 -0.76 -1.41
N PHE A 73 -13.90 -1.85 -1.13
CA PHE A 73 -14.36 -3.19 -1.44
C PHE A 73 -15.27 -3.69 -0.31
N ASN A 74 -16.51 -4.02 -0.65
CA ASN A 74 -17.49 -4.58 0.28
C ASN A 74 -17.88 -5.98 -0.21
N PRO A 75 -17.29 -7.04 0.40
CA PRO A 75 -17.61 -8.40 0.00
C PRO A 75 -19.04 -8.81 0.38
#